data_dd80f3d071d95b6961ad78287ee043d5
#
_entry.id   dd80f3d071d95b6961ad78287ee043d5
#
_cell.length_a   1.000
_cell.length_b   1.000
_cell.length_c   1.000
_cell.angle_alpha   90.00
_cell.angle_beta   90.00
_cell.angle_gamma   90.00
#
_symmetry.space_group_name_H-M   'P 1'
#
loop_
_entity.id
_entity.type
_entity.pdbx_description
1 polymer ?
#
loop_
_entity_poly.entity_id
_entity_poly.type
_entity_poly.pdbx_seq_one_letter_code
_entity_poly.pdbx_strand_id
1 'polypeptide(L)'
;MTTTTTATTAKAPAPGETVLDARGVTMRFGGLTAVRSVDLTVKSGEIVGLIGPNGAGKTTFFNCLTGLYIPTEGEVRYKGQVLPPKSFKVTAAGIARTFQNIRLFSNMTVLENVLVGRHTRTKEGLWSALLRGPGFHKAEAASRARALELLEFVGLAAKADHLARNLPYGEQRKLEIARALASEPGLLLLDEPTAGMNPQETRATEELVFAIRDMGIAILVIEHDMRFIMNLCDRVAVLVQGQKLIEGDGPTVQRDERVIAAYLGEPFEGEPGEAEAAEVAAAEEAADAAAEADAETDADAEADAEADAEADAEAEADAGTSGAEADAESDADADADGDTDRTTDPTTTAEASGAKGSGKENDS
;
A
#
# COMPACT_ATOMS: atom_id res chain seq x y z
N MET A 1 -6.07 38.08 0.45
CA MET A 1 -5.18 37.53 -0.59
C MET A 1 -5.31 36.03 -0.54
N THR A 2 -6.12 35.47 -1.43
CA THR A 2 -6.46 34.05 -1.47
C THR A 2 -5.40 33.34 -2.31
N THR A 3 -4.52 32.58 -1.67
CA THR A 3 -3.53 31.72 -2.34
C THR A 3 -4.23 30.44 -2.78
N THR A 4 -4.54 30.37 -4.06
CA THR A 4 -5.04 29.16 -4.72
C THR A 4 -3.88 28.20 -4.90
N THR A 5 -3.77 27.19 -4.05
CA THR A 5 -2.83 26.07 -4.24
C THR A 5 -3.40 25.17 -5.32
N THR A 6 -2.88 25.28 -6.54
CA THR A 6 -3.18 24.38 -7.67
C THR A 6 -2.57 23.01 -7.37
N ALA A 7 -3.40 22.02 -7.08
CA ALA A 7 -2.97 20.62 -7.02
C ALA A 7 -2.55 20.20 -8.43
N THR A 8 -1.25 20.15 -8.69
CA THR A 8 -0.67 19.58 -9.90
C THR A 8 -0.91 18.08 -9.88
N THR A 9 -1.85 17.61 -10.67
CA THR A 9 -1.98 16.18 -11.00
C THR A 9 -0.67 15.76 -11.66
N ALA A 10 0.16 15.00 -10.96
CA ALA A 10 1.44 14.53 -11.49
C ALA A 10 1.14 13.66 -12.72
N LYS A 11 1.55 14.15 -13.89
CA LYS A 11 1.48 13.44 -15.16
C LYS A 11 2.28 12.15 -15.02
N ALA A 12 1.72 11.03 -15.49
CA ALA A 12 2.46 9.77 -15.55
C ALA A 12 3.79 10.01 -16.30
N PRO A 13 4.92 9.47 -15.81
CA PRO A 13 6.21 9.66 -16.49
C PRO A 13 6.17 9.09 -17.90
N ALA A 14 6.90 9.72 -18.80
CA ALA A 14 7.01 9.22 -20.17
C ALA A 14 7.76 7.87 -20.19
N PRO A 15 7.46 6.96 -21.14
CA PRO A 15 8.21 5.72 -21.27
C PRO A 15 9.72 5.99 -21.36
N GLY A 16 10.51 5.29 -20.53
CA GLY A 16 11.97 5.45 -20.47
C GLY A 16 12.47 6.62 -19.60
N GLU A 17 11.58 7.41 -19.00
CA GLU A 17 11.97 8.43 -18.02
C GLU A 17 12.40 7.77 -16.70
N THR A 18 13.49 8.26 -16.08
CA THR A 18 13.98 7.76 -14.80
C THR A 18 12.96 8.07 -13.70
N VAL A 19 12.44 7.01 -13.08
CA VAL A 19 11.46 7.09 -11.98
C VAL A 19 12.18 7.02 -10.64
N LEU A 20 13.14 6.09 -10.48
CA LEU A 20 13.95 5.93 -9.29
C LEU A 20 15.43 6.17 -9.65
N ASP A 21 16.13 6.91 -8.78
CA ASP A 21 17.54 7.19 -8.92
C ASP A 21 18.20 7.16 -7.53
N ALA A 22 18.82 6.03 -7.21
CA ALA A 22 19.62 5.83 -6.01
C ALA A 22 21.09 6.12 -6.34
N ARG A 23 21.73 7.01 -5.57
CA ARG A 23 23.10 7.48 -5.81
C ARG A 23 23.95 7.31 -4.59
N GLY A 24 25.00 6.48 -4.69
CA GLY A 24 26.00 6.27 -3.64
C GLY A 24 25.40 5.80 -2.34
N VAL A 25 24.28 5.06 -2.39
CA VAL A 25 23.55 4.63 -1.20
C VAL A 25 24.44 3.75 -0.35
N THR A 26 24.67 4.20 0.88
CA THR A 26 25.46 3.49 1.90
C THR A 26 24.63 3.38 3.16
N MET A 27 24.60 2.19 3.76
CA MET A 27 23.92 1.95 5.04
C MET A 27 24.85 1.23 5.99
N ARG A 28 25.02 1.79 7.19
CA ARG A 28 25.85 1.25 8.26
C ARG A 28 25.01 1.04 9.51
N PHE A 29 25.22 -0.09 10.16
CA PHE A 29 24.67 -0.43 11.46
C PHE A 29 25.82 -0.53 12.45
N GLY A 30 26.02 0.51 13.29
CA GLY A 30 27.19 0.56 14.14
C GLY A 30 28.50 0.54 13.35
N GLY A 31 29.34 -0.49 13.55
CA GLY A 31 30.60 -0.69 12.83
C GLY A 31 30.48 -1.40 11.49
N LEU A 32 29.31 -1.96 11.23
CA LEU A 32 29.04 -2.84 10.07
C LEU A 32 28.48 -2.05 8.90
N THR A 33 29.00 -2.28 7.69
CA THR A 33 28.48 -1.68 6.45
C THR A 33 27.70 -2.71 5.65
N ALA A 34 26.36 -2.67 5.72
CA ALA A 34 25.49 -3.59 5.02
C ALA A 34 25.31 -3.25 3.52
N VAL A 35 25.34 -1.96 3.17
CA VAL A 35 25.31 -1.46 1.79
C VAL A 35 26.37 -0.39 1.63
N ARG A 36 27.15 -0.44 0.54
CA ARG A 36 28.27 0.45 0.31
C ARG A 36 28.22 1.06 -1.09
N SER A 37 27.95 2.35 -1.16
CA SER A 37 28.01 3.17 -2.38
C SER A 37 27.28 2.53 -3.58
N VAL A 38 26.03 2.09 -3.39
CA VAL A 38 25.25 1.46 -4.45
C VAL A 38 24.50 2.53 -5.26
N ASP A 39 24.70 2.47 -6.58
CA ASP A 39 23.96 3.26 -7.56
C ASP A 39 22.97 2.35 -8.30
N LEU A 40 21.70 2.74 -8.38
CA LEU A 40 20.66 2.03 -9.15
C LEU A 40 19.64 3.02 -9.71
N THR A 41 19.31 2.85 -10.98
CA THR A 41 18.22 3.61 -11.60
C THR A 41 17.12 2.66 -12.08
N VAL A 42 15.86 3.10 -12.03
CA VAL A 42 14.72 2.39 -12.64
C VAL A 42 13.94 3.36 -13.49
N LYS A 43 13.57 2.96 -14.71
CA LYS A 43 12.82 3.76 -15.67
C LYS A 43 11.34 3.38 -15.69
N SER A 44 10.50 4.29 -16.13
CA SER A 44 9.07 4.03 -16.33
C SER A 44 8.85 2.88 -17.32
N GLY A 45 8.03 1.89 -16.91
CA GLY A 45 7.75 0.72 -17.73
C GLY A 45 8.94 -0.26 -17.86
N GLU A 46 9.93 -0.17 -16.97
CA GLU A 46 11.07 -1.09 -16.90
C GLU A 46 10.91 -2.05 -15.73
N ILE A 47 11.30 -3.31 -15.92
CA ILE A 47 11.44 -4.29 -14.84
C ILE A 47 12.93 -4.48 -14.56
N VAL A 48 13.37 -4.10 -13.37
CA VAL A 48 14.75 -4.28 -12.90
C VAL A 48 14.79 -5.36 -11.83
N GLY A 49 15.67 -6.34 -11.99
CA GLY A 49 15.96 -7.36 -10.99
C GLY A 49 17.11 -6.95 -10.08
N LEU A 50 16.99 -7.21 -8.79
CA LEU A 50 18.08 -7.08 -7.82
C LEU A 50 18.34 -8.46 -7.21
N ILE A 51 19.48 -9.03 -7.52
CA ILE A 51 19.85 -10.38 -7.08
C ILE A 51 21.18 -10.36 -6.30
N GLY A 52 21.51 -11.47 -5.67
CA GLY A 52 22.75 -11.64 -4.92
C GLY A 52 22.59 -12.75 -3.88
N PRO A 53 23.69 -13.26 -3.31
CA PRO A 53 23.66 -14.27 -2.25
C PRO A 53 22.96 -13.73 -0.99
N ASN A 54 22.72 -14.64 -0.02
CA ASN A 54 22.18 -14.24 1.28
C ASN A 54 23.20 -13.34 1.99
N GLY A 55 22.72 -12.31 2.70
CA GLY A 55 23.58 -11.32 3.35
C GLY A 55 24.24 -10.31 2.38
N ALA A 56 23.88 -10.30 1.09
CA ALA A 56 24.42 -9.35 0.12
C ALA A 56 23.92 -7.90 0.31
N GLY A 57 23.04 -7.62 1.29
CA GLY A 57 22.49 -6.29 1.56
C GLY A 57 21.26 -5.93 0.71
N LYS A 58 20.62 -6.90 0.03
CA LYS A 58 19.45 -6.64 -0.82
C LYS A 58 18.29 -6.02 -0.06
N THR A 59 17.89 -6.63 1.05
CA THR A 59 16.77 -6.17 1.91
C THR A 59 17.09 -4.81 2.50
N THR A 60 18.30 -4.60 3.01
CA THR A 60 18.77 -3.30 3.50
C THR A 60 18.66 -2.22 2.43
N PHE A 61 19.10 -2.51 1.21
CA PHE A 61 19.00 -1.57 0.10
C PHE A 61 17.53 -1.24 -0.23
N PHE A 62 16.63 -2.26 -0.25
CA PHE A 62 15.19 -2.05 -0.43
C PHE A 62 14.59 -1.18 0.67
N ASN A 63 15.01 -1.38 1.92
CA ASN A 63 14.56 -0.59 3.05
C ASN A 63 14.99 0.88 2.93
N CYS A 64 16.18 1.14 2.35
CA CYS A 64 16.59 2.50 2.00
C CYS A 64 15.72 3.11 0.89
N LEU A 65 15.32 2.32 -0.12
CA LEU A 65 14.47 2.79 -1.23
C LEU A 65 13.02 3.10 -0.79
N THR A 66 12.57 2.49 0.30
CA THR A 66 11.20 2.64 0.83
C THR A 66 11.10 3.60 2.01
N GLY A 67 12.23 4.19 2.44
CA GLY A 67 12.26 5.13 3.56
C GLY A 67 12.07 4.49 4.93
N LEU A 68 12.17 3.15 5.02
CA LEU A 68 12.29 2.43 6.28
C LEU A 68 13.64 2.70 6.92
N TYR A 69 14.71 2.76 6.10
CA TYR A 69 16.02 3.20 6.54
C TYR A 69 16.41 4.50 5.86
N ILE A 70 17.00 5.39 6.62
CA ILE A 70 17.65 6.59 6.09
C ILE A 70 19.08 6.22 5.74
N PRO A 71 19.51 6.31 4.47
CA PRO A 71 20.89 6.03 4.10
C PRO A 71 21.88 6.83 4.95
N THR A 72 22.95 6.18 5.40
CA THR A 72 24.04 6.86 6.13
C THR A 72 24.79 7.84 5.22
N GLU A 73 24.95 7.47 3.93
CA GLU A 73 25.54 8.30 2.88
C GLU A 73 24.79 8.08 1.57
N GLY A 74 24.84 9.05 0.67
CA GLY A 74 24.15 9.02 -0.60
C GLY A 74 22.71 9.50 -0.49
N GLU A 75 21.94 9.32 -1.54
CA GLU A 75 20.55 9.76 -1.60
C GLU A 75 19.71 8.89 -2.53
N VAL A 76 18.40 8.83 -2.26
CA VAL A 76 17.42 8.19 -3.13
C VAL A 76 16.47 9.26 -3.65
N ARG A 77 16.27 9.31 -4.95
CA ARG A 77 15.35 10.23 -5.62
C ARG A 77 14.23 9.48 -6.33
N TYR A 78 13.03 9.95 -6.17
CA TYR A 78 11.87 9.50 -6.93
C TYR A 78 11.33 10.64 -7.78
N LYS A 79 11.25 10.44 -9.10
CA LYS A 79 10.86 11.48 -10.07
C LYS A 79 11.65 12.78 -9.87
N GLY A 80 12.96 12.66 -9.61
CA GLY A 80 13.87 13.77 -9.40
C GLY A 80 13.83 14.44 -8.02
N GLN A 81 12.91 14.08 -7.16
CA GLN A 81 12.80 14.60 -5.79
C GLN A 81 13.43 13.64 -4.79
N VAL A 82 14.20 14.16 -3.83
CA VAL A 82 14.77 13.35 -2.75
C VAL A 82 13.62 12.75 -1.93
N LEU A 83 13.70 11.46 -1.63
CA LEU A 83 12.69 10.77 -0.86
C LEU A 83 12.67 11.28 0.59
N PRO A 84 11.47 11.48 1.15
CA PRO A 84 11.33 11.83 2.55
C PRO A 84 11.70 10.63 3.45
N PRO A 85 12.22 10.87 4.67
CA PRO A 85 12.70 9.83 5.57
C PRO A 85 11.59 9.13 6.37
N LYS A 86 10.42 8.90 5.75
CA LYS A 86 9.27 8.22 6.37
C LYS A 86 8.54 7.40 5.32
N SER A 87 8.31 6.11 5.61
CA SER A 87 7.75 5.13 4.66
C SER A 87 6.36 5.54 4.14
N PHE A 88 5.47 6.05 5.00
CA PHE A 88 4.14 6.51 4.55
C PHE A 88 4.21 7.69 3.57
N LYS A 89 5.18 8.61 3.73
CA LYS A 89 5.41 9.71 2.77
C LYS A 89 5.98 9.20 1.45
N VAL A 90 6.78 8.14 1.47
CA VAL A 90 7.29 7.45 0.28
C VAL A 90 6.15 6.80 -0.47
N THR A 91 5.22 6.12 0.24
CA THR A 91 4.00 5.55 -0.35
C THR A 91 3.11 6.65 -0.93
N ALA A 92 2.90 7.75 -0.22
CA ALA A 92 2.13 8.90 -0.71
C ALA A 92 2.78 9.56 -1.94
N ALA A 93 4.13 9.54 -2.05
CA ALA A 93 4.85 10.01 -3.23
C ALA A 93 4.61 9.11 -4.46
N GLY A 94 4.27 7.84 -4.27
CA GLY A 94 3.92 6.90 -5.33
C GLY A 94 4.88 5.72 -5.49
N ILE A 95 5.54 5.29 -4.42
CA ILE A 95 6.28 4.03 -4.34
C ILE A 95 5.51 3.06 -3.46
N ALA A 96 5.16 1.89 -3.99
CA ALA A 96 4.54 0.82 -3.22
C ALA A 96 5.49 -0.38 -3.11
N ARG A 97 5.36 -1.15 -2.03
CA ARG A 97 6.15 -2.36 -1.78
C ARG A 97 5.25 -3.51 -1.34
N THR A 98 5.55 -4.72 -1.79
CA THR A 98 5.13 -5.96 -1.14
C THR A 98 6.21 -6.41 -0.15
N PHE A 99 5.86 -7.25 0.81
CA PHE A 99 6.79 -7.76 1.82
C PHE A 99 7.08 -9.24 1.57
N GLN A 100 8.26 -9.71 1.97
CA GLN A 100 8.63 -11.12 1.89
C GLN A 100 7.61 -12.00 2.63
N ASN A 101 7.26 -11.65 3.86
CA ASN A 101 6.15 -12.25 4.58
C ASN A 101 4.85 -11.51 4.24
N ILE A 102 3.82 -12.25 3.81
CA ILE A 102 2.53 -11.67 3.44
C ILE A 102 1.93 -10.92 4.63
N ARG A 103 1.70 -9.61 4.45
CA ARG A 103 1.12 -8.73 5.47
C ARG A 103 -0.28 -8.30 5.06
N LEU A 104 -1.23 -9.22 5.13
CA LEU A 104 -2.64 -8.92 4.90
C LEU A 104 -3.38 -8.74 6.23
N PHE A 105 -4.41 -7.91 6.21
CA PHE A 105 -5.38 -7.86 7.30
C PHE A 105 -6.24 -9.13 7.23
N SER A 106 -5.80 -10.17 7.94
CA SER A 106 -6.31 -11.53 7.82
C SER A 106 -7.79 -11.67 8.16
N ASN A 107 -8.31 -10.81 9.04
CA ASN A 107 -9.72 -10.76 9.47
C ASN A 107 -10.60 -9.83 8.62
N MET A 108 -10.02 -9.11 7.67
CA MET A 108 -10.74 -8.32 6.67
C MET A 108 -11.00 -9.14 5.41
N THR A 109 -12.01 -8.73 4.66
CA THR A 109 -12.30 -9.30 3.35
C THR A 109 -11.20 -8.94 2.32
N VAL A 110 -11.20 -9.65 1.21
CA VAL A 110 -10.35 -9.37 0.06
C VAL A 110 -10.53 -7.94 -0.43
N LEU A 111 -11.80 -7.50 -0.53
CA LEU A 111 -12.12 -6.13 -0.95
C LEU A 111 -11.65 -5.09 0.05
N GLU A 112 -11.87 -5.29 1.35
CA GLU A 112 -11.44 -4.37 2.41
C GLU A 112 -9.92 -4.21 2.42
N ASN A 113 -9.15 -5.28 2.23
CA ASN A 113 -7.69 -5.20 2.10
C ASN A 113 -7.25 -4.26 0.96
N VAL A 114 -7.93 -4.31 -0.19
CA VAL A 114 -7.60 -3.41 -1.32
C VAL A 114 -8.04 -1.98 -1.01
N LEU A 115 -9.17 -1.78 -0.34
CA LEU A 115 -9.65 -0.46 0.07
C LEU A 115 -8.69 0.23 1.04
N VAL A 116 -8.08 -0.50 1.99
CA VAL A 116 -7.01 0.04 2.85
C VAL A 116 -5.86 0.61 2.01
N GLY A 117 -5.42 -0.10 0.96
CA GLY A 117 -4.38 0.41 0.05
C GLY A 117 -4.76 1.71 -0.66
N ARG A 118 -6.06 2.03 -0.79
CA ARG A 118 -6.54 3.29 -1.39
C ARG A 118 -6.57 4.48 -0.44
N HIS A 119 -6.41 4.25 0.85
CA HIS A 119 -6.51 5.32 1.86
C HIS A 119 -5.56 6.49 1.56
N THR A 120 -4.35 6.22 1.07
CA THR A 120 -3.38 7.26 0.66
C THR A 120 -3.85 8.14 -0.50
N ARG A 121 -4.90 7.75 -1.22
CA ARG A 121 -5.48 8.46 -2.39
C ARG A 121 -6.82 9.12 -2.11
N THR A 122 -7.51 8.73 -1.05
CA THR A 122 -8.74 9.39 -0.61
C THR A 122 -8.36 10.59 0.23
N LYS A 123 -8.43 11.78 -0.38
CA LYS A 123 -8.23 13.08 0.31
C LYS A 123 -9.49 13.46 1.09
N GLU A 124 -10.07 12.55 1.81
CA GLU A 124 -11.24 12.86 2.63
C GLU A 124 -10.74 13.39 3.97
N GLY A 125 -10.75 14.73 4.11
CA GLY A 125 -10.55 15.34 5.41
C GLY A 125 -11.67 14.94 6.37
N LEU A 126 -11.38 14.96 7.67
CA LEU A 126 -12.27 14.64 8.78
C LEU A 126 -13.70 15.20 8.60
N TRP A 127 -13.82 16.42 8.09
CA TRP A 127 -15.10 17.08 7.84
C TRP A 127 -15.97 16.42 6.79
N SER A 128 -15.38 15.75 5.78
CA SER A 128 -16.17 15.02 4.78
C SER A 128 -16.68 13.68 5.30
N ALA A 129 -15.91 13.04 6.18
CA ALA A 129 -16.30 11.81 6.85
C ALA A 129 -17.41 12.07 7.90
N LEU A 130 -17.31 13.16 8.66
CA LEU A 130 -18.28 13.54 9.70
C LEU A 130 -19.63 13.95 9.10
N LEU A 131 -19.63 14.71 8.00
CA LEU A 131 -20.87 15.21 7.37
C LEU A 131 -21.53 14.21 6.42
N ARG A 132 -20.88 13.06 6.08
CA ARG A 132 -21.37 12.01 5.17
C ARG A 132 -22.19 12.55 3.99
N GLY A 133 -21.73 13.66 3.42
CA GLY A 133 -22.43 14.36 2.34
C GLY A 133 -22.42 13.57 1.01
N PRO A 134 -23.13 14.04 -0.03
CA PRO A 134 -23.18 13.38 -1.35
C PRO A 134 -21.79 13.18 -1.99
N GLY A 135 -20.82 14.04 -1.66
CA GLY A 135 -19.41 13.93 -2.10
C GLY A 135 -18.72 12.70 -1.52
N PHE A 136 -18.93 12.43 -0.22
CA PHE A 136 -18.39 11.27 0.47
C PHE A 136 -18.86 9.96 -0.17
N HIS A 137 -20.17 9.78 -0.34
CA HIS A 137 -20.73 8.58 -0.97
C HIS A 137 -20.24 8.39 -2.41
N LYS A 138 -20.02 9.47 -3.15
CA LYS A 138 -19.46 9.40 -4.51
C LYS A 138 -17.99 8.94 -4.51
N ALA A 139 -17.18 9.47 -3.59
CA ALA A 139 -15.77 9.09 -3.48
C ALA A 139 -15.61 7.65 -2.96
N GLU A 140 -16.41 7.24 -1.98
CA GLU A 140 -16.48 5.86 -1.49
C GLU A 140 -16.87 4.88 -2.61
N ALA A 141 -17.92 5.20 -3.37
CA ALA A 141 -18.36 4.39 -4.50
C ALA A 141 -17.26 4.28 -5.59
N ALA A 142 -16.57 5.38 -5.90
CA ALA A 142 -15.47 5.39 -6.84
C ALA A 142 -14.27 4.57 -6.32
N SER A 143 -13.96 4.67 -5.03
CA SER A 143 -12.92 3.88 -4.36
C SER A 143 -13.23 2.38 -4.42
N ARG A 144 -14.48 2.01 -4.12
CA ARG A 144 -14.96 0.63 -4.19
C ARG A 144 -14.93 0.08 -5.63
N ALA A 145 -15.37 0.87 -6.60
CA ALA A 145 -15.32 0.48 -8.02
C ALA A 145 -13.87 0.20 -8.45
N ARG A 146 -12.94 1.10 -8.12
CA ARG A 146 -11.52 0.92 -8.43
C ARG A 146 -10.90 -0.30 -7.72
N ALA A 147 -11.29 -0.58 -6.49
CA ALA A 147 -10.84 -1.76 -5.78
C ALA A 147 -11.32 -3.06 -6.46
N LEU A 148 -12.57 -3.09 -6.94
CA LEU A 148 -13.12 -4.23 -7.69
C LEU A 148 -12.42 -4.42 -9.05
N GLU A 149 -12.11 -3.35 -9.78
CA GLU A 149 -11.30 -3.41 -11.02
C GLU A 149 -9.92 -4.03 -10.75
N LEU A 150 -9.25 -3.65 -9.65
CA LEU A 150 -7.96 -4.23 -9.27
C LEU A 150 -8.10 -5.71 -8.89
N LEU A 151 -9.17 -6.09 -8.20
CA LEU A 151 -9.45 -7.50 -7.90
C LEU A 151 -9.74 -8.32 -9.16
N GLU A 152 -10.42 -7.75 -10.14
CA GLU A 152 -10.62 -8.37 -11.46
C GLU A 152 -9.28 -8.54 -12.18
N PHE A 153 -8.44 -7.50 -12.17
CA PHE A 153 -7.12 -7.52 -12.78
C PHE A 153 -6.20 -8.63 -12.23
N VAL A 154 -6.23 -8.88 -10.91
CA VAL A 154 -5.45 -9.97 -10.29
C VAL A 154 -6.20 -11.32 -10.25
N GLY A 155 -7.44 -11.38 -10.76
CA GLY A 155 -8.26 -12.59 -10.82
C GLY A 155 -8.92 -12.99 -9.51
N LEU A 156 -9.18 -12.04 -8.59
CA LEU A 156 -9.79 -12.27 -7.28
C LEU A 156 -11.21 -11.69 -7.13
N ALA A 157 -11.81 -11.13 -8.18
CA ALA A 157 -13.12 -10.47 -8.09
C ALA A 157 -14.23 -11.37 -7.53
N ALA A 158 -14.25 -12.67 -7.89
CA ALA A 158 -15.23 -13.63 -7.39
C ALA A 158 -15.10 -13.93 -5.88
N LYS A 159 -13.98 -13.53 -5.27
CA LYS A 159 -13.67 -13.76 -3.85
C LYS A 159 -13.66 -12.45 -3.03
N ALA A 160 -14.20 -11.36 -3.56
CA ALA A 160 -14.18 -10.04 -2.94
C ALA A 160 -14.66 -10.04 -1.48
N ASP A 161 -15.68 -10.82 -1.16
CA ASP A 161 -16.29 -10.89 0.17
C ASP A 161 -15.70 -12.03 1.05
N HIS A 162 -14.71 -12.79 0.57
CA HIS A 162 -14.03 -13.80 1.35
C HIS A 162 -13.03 -13.14 2.32
N LEU A 163 -12.82 -13.73 3.50
CA LEU A 163 -11.77 -13.32 4.41
C LEU A 163 -10.38 -13.62 3.80
N ALA A 164 -9.46 -12.69 3.91
CA ALA A 164 -8.12 -12.83 3.33
C ALA A 164 -7.38 -14.08 3.83
N ARG A 165 -7.54 -14.45 5.12
CA ARG A 165 -6.95 -15.66 5.71
C ARG A 165 -7.43 -16.97 5.07
N ASN A 166 -8.58 -16.97 4.40
CA ASN A 166 -9.16 -18.17 3.78
C ASN A 166 -8.67 -18.39 2.34
N LEU A 167 -7.86 -17.46 1.81
CA LEU A 167 -7.29 -17.61 0.48
C LEU A 167 -6.09 -18.57 0.50
N PRO A 168 -5.88 -19.37 -0.56
CA PRO A 168 -4.61 -20.05 -0.80
C PRO A 168 -3.44 -19.06 -0.86
N TYR A 169 -2.23 -19.52 -0.53
CA TYR A 169 -1.04 -18.69 -0.45
C TYR A 169 -0.79 -17.84 -1.70
N GLY A 170 -0.82 -18.44 -2.89
CA GLY A 170 -0.64 -17.72 -4.16
C GLY A 170 -1.71 -16.64 -4.41
N GLU A 171 -2.94 -16.82 -3.91
CA GLU A 171 -3.99 -15.81 -4.00
C GLU A 171 -3.80 -14.70 -2.95
N GLN A 172 -3.28 -15.03 -1.77
CA GLN A 172 -2.90 -14.01 -0.78
C GLN A 172 -1.81 -13.09 -1.33
N ARG A 173 -0.82 -13.64 -2.03
CA ARG A 173 0.22 -12.84 -2.69
C ARG A 173 -0.35 -11.93 -3.79
N LYS A 174 -1.29 -12.43 -4.59
CA LYS A 174 -2.02 -11.61 -5.58
C LYS A 174 -2.82 -10.48 -4.92
N LEU A 175 -3.44 -10.76 -3.77
CA LEU A 175 -4.15 -9.75 -2.99
C LEU A 175 -3.21 -8.68 -2.44
N GLU A 176 -2.02 -9.06 -1.97
CA GLU A 176 -0.99 -8.12 -1.54
C GLU A 176 -0.57 -7.18 -2.67
N ILE A 177 -0.34 -7.73 -3.87
CA ILE A 177 -0.05 -6.93 -5.08
C ILE A 177 -1.23 -6.00 -5.41
N ALA A 178 -2.46 -6.48 -5.37
CA ALA A 178 -3.65 -5.65 -5.61
C ALA A 178 -3.76 -4.49 -4.61
N ARG A 179 -3.48 -4.74 -3.33
CA ARG A 179 -3.44 -3.71 -2.28
C ARG A 179 -2.35 -2.68 -2.55
N ALA A 180 -1.15 -3.12 -2.96
CA ALA A 180 -0.06 -2.22 -3.33
C ALA A 180 -0.44 -1.35 -4.54
N LEU A 181 -1.05 -1.94 -5.58
CA LEU A 181 -1.54 -1.22 -6.77
C LEU A 181 -2.66 -0.23 -6.45
N ALA A 182 -3.43 -0.47 -5.38
CA ALA A 182 -4.51 0.41 -4.96
C ALA A 182 -4.01 1.82 -4.55
N SER A 183 -2.74 1.95 -4.15
CA SER A 183 -2.08 3.24 -3.91
C SER A 183 -1.70 3.97 -5.21
N GLU A 184 -2.01 3.43 -6.40
CA GLU A 184 -1.70 4.00 -7.72
C GLU A 184 -0.21 4.37 -7.86
N PRO A 185 0.70 3.42 -7.64
CA PRO A 185 2.13 3.70 -7.63
C PRO A 185 2.67 3.94 -9.03
N GLY A 186 3.72 4.76 -9.13
CA GLY A 186 4.54 4.82 -10.34
C GLY A 186 5.75 3.89 -10.29
N LEU A 187 6.05 3.35 -9.08
CA LEU A 187 7.08 2.33 -8.86
C LEU A 187 6.56 1.28 -7.87
N LEU A 188 6.64 0.02 -8.27
CA LEU A 188 6.29 -1.12 -7.43
C LEU A 188 7.54 -1.93 -7.10
N LEU A 189 7.80 -2.12 -5.81
CA LEU A 189 8.87 -2.97 -5.30
C LEU A 189 8.27 -4.32 -4.90
N LEU A 190 8.80 -5.40 -5.49
CA LEU A 190 8.38 -6.77 -5.22
C LEU A 190 9.48 -7.51 -4.48
N ASP A 191 9.19 -8.01 -3.29
CA ASP A 191 10.12 -8.73 -2.44
C ASP A 191 9.77 -10.20 -2.45
N GLU A 192 10.58 -11.01 -3.14
CA GLU A 192 10.40 -12.45 -3.34
C GLU A 192 8.96 -12.84 -3.71
N PRO A 193 8.39 -12.29 -4.80
CA PRO A 193 6.98 -12.47 -5.14
C PRO A 193 6.60 -13.91 -5.43
N THR A 194 7.56 -14.80 -5.74
CA THR A 194 7.31 -16.20 -6.08
C THR A 194 7.69 -17.19 -4.99
N ALA A 195 8.15 -16.71 -3.82
CA ALA A 195 8.53 -17.58 -2.71
C ALA A 195 7.39 -18.53 -2.32
N GLY A 196 7.70 -19.83 -2.24
CA GLY A 196 6.72 -20.85 -1.85
C GLY A 196 5.67 -21.22 -2.91
N MET A 197 5.76 -20.69 -4.12
CA MET A 197 4.83 -20.96 -5.22
C MET A 197 5.23 -22.21 -6.03
N ASN A 198 4.23 -22.90 -6.54
CA ASN A 198 4.44 -23.93 -7.53
C ASN A 198 4.73 -23.33 -8.93
N PRO A 199 5.25 -24.13 -9.91
CA PRO A 199 5.61 -23.60 -11.23
C PRO A 199 4.46 -22.96 -12.03
N GLN A 200 3.22 -23.33 -11.76
CA GLN A 200 2.06 -22.73 -12.42
C GLN A 200 1.73 -21.37 -11.81
N GLU A 201 1.80 -21.24 -10.49
CA GLU A 201 1.61 -19.99 -9.77
C GLU A 201 2.73 -18.99 -10.11
N THR A 202 3.99 -19.47 -10.22
CA THR A 202 5.13 -18.65 -10.66
C THR A 202 4.88 -18.02 -12.02
N ARG A 203 4.41 -18.81 -13.01
CA ARG A 203 4.08 -18.30 -14.36
C ARG A 203 2.94 -17.28 -14.32
N ALA A 204 1.89 -17.56 -13.55
CA ALA A 204 0.78 -16.62 -13.38
C ALA A 204 1.22 -15.31 -12.74
N THR A 205 2.21 -15.35 -11.85
CA THR A 205 2.82 -14.16 -11.23
C THR A 205 3.69 -13.41 -12.25
N GLU A 206 4.46 -14.12 -13.08
CA GLU A 206 5.23 -13.53 -14.18
C GLU A 206 4.32 -12.76 -15.16
N GLU A 207 3.22 -13.38 -15.61
CA GLU A 207 2.21 -12.74 -16.47
C GLU A 207 1.59 -11.50 -15.80
N LEU A 208 1.29 -11.58 -14.51
CA LEU A 208 0.77 -10.44 -13.74
C LEU A 208 1.77 -9.29 -13.68
N VAL A 209 3.05 -9.57 -13.45
CA VAL A 209 4.10 -8.54 -13.38
C VAL A 209 4.28 -7.87 -14.76
N PHE A 210 4.24 -8.62 -15.85
CA PHE A 210 4.24 -8.04 -17.20
C PHE A 210 3.02 -7.15 -17.44
N ALA A 211 1.83 -7.58 -17.03
CA ALA A 211 0.62 -6.77 -17.16
C ALA A 211 0.71 -5.46 -16.35
N ILE A 212 1.33 -5.49 -15.15
CA ILE A 212 1.58 -4.28 -14.34
C ILE A 212 2.56 -3.35 -15.04
N ARG A 213 3.67 -3.86 -15.60
CA ARG A 213 4.61 -3.06 -16.39
C ARG A 213 3.93 -2.38 -17.57
N ASP A 214 3.07 -3.10 -18.27
CA ASP A 214 2.35 -2.60 -19.46
C ASP A 214 1.35 -1.48 -19.11
N MET A 215 0.98 -1.33 -17.83
CA MET A 215 0.28 -0.15 -17.31
C MET A 215 1.20 1.08 -17.18
N GLY A 216 2.50 0.95 -17.48
CA GLY A 216 3.50 2.01 -17.35
C GLY A 216 4.13 2.13 -15.95
N ILE A 217 3.86 1.18 -15.06
CA ILE A 217 4.45 1.13 -13.72
C ILE A 217 5.87 0.58 -13.82
N ALA A 218 6.83 1.28 -13.20
CA ALA A 218 8.18 0.78 -13.04
C ALA A 218 8.20 -0.33 -11.98
N ILE A 219 9.01 -1.36 -12.16
CA ILE A 219 9.08 -2.49 -11.23
C ILE A 219 10.53 -2.75 -10.83
N LEU A 220 10.76 -2.90 -9.54
CA LEU A 220 12.02 -3.41 -9.00
C LEU A 220 11.71 -4.67 -8.21
N VAL A 221 12.33 -5.79 -8.57
CA VAL A 221 12.06 -7.09 -7.96
C VAL A 221 13.32 -7.67 -7.33
N ILE A 222 13.22 -8.13 -6.08
CA ILE A 222 14.19 -9.02 -5.45
C ILE A 222 13.71 -10.44 -5.61
N GLU A 223 14.58 -11.32 -6.06
CA GLU A 223 14.32 -12.76 -6.16
C GLU A 223 15.62 -13.55 -6.10
N HIS A 224 15.51 -14.78 -5.68
CA HIS A 224 16.60 -15.75 -5.68
C HIS A 224 16.44 -16.82 -6.79
N ASP A 225 15.25 -16.93 -7.41
CA ASP A 225 15.05 -17.77 -8.58
C ASP A 225 15.61 -17.09 -9.84
N MET A 226 16.81 -17.54 -10.24
CA MET A 226 17.50 -17.02 -11.40
C MET A 226 16.69 -17.19 -12.70
N ARG A 227 15.86 -18.25 -12.82
CA ARG A 227 15.07 -18.47 -14.04
C ARG A 227 13.96 -17.44 -14.15
N PHE A 228 13.28 -17.17 -13.05
CA PHE A 228 12.25 -16.16 -12.97
C PHE A 228 12.81 -14.78 -13.35
N ILE A 229 13.90 -14.38 -12.72
CA ILE A 229 14.56 -13.08 -12.97
C ILE A 229 15.02 -12.94 -14.43
N MET A 230 15.68 -13.96 -14.99
CA MET A 230 16.20 -13.89 -16.36
C MET A 230 15.09 -13.81 -17.42
N ASN A 231 13.90 -14.36 -17.13
CA ASN A 231 12.75 -14.28 -18.03
C ASN A 231 11.98 -12.97 -17.88
N LEU A 232 11.96 -12.43 -16.66
CA LEU A 232 11.09 -11.30 -16.29
C LEU A 232 11.74 -9.93 -16.53
N CYS A 233 13.04 -9.80 -16.20
CA CYS A 233 13.69 -8.50 -16.07
C CYS A 233 14.33 -8.02 -17.37
N ASP A 234 14.12 -6.74 -17.69
CA ASP A 234 14.83 -6.06 -18.78
C ASP A 234 16.32 -5.89 -18.43
N ARG A 235 16.61 -5.70 -17.14
CA ARG A 235 17.95 -5.48 -16.60
C ARG A 235 18.06 -6.05 -15.19
N VAL A 236 19.24 -6.58 -14.86
CA VAL A 236 19.52 -7.21 -13.57
C VAL A 236 20.75 -6.58 -12.95
N ALA A 237 20.64 -6.14 -11.70
CA ALA A 237 21.76 -5.70 -10.87
C ALA A 237 22.10 -6.79 -9.85
N VAL A 238 23.38 -7.08 -9.69
CA VAL A 238 23.87 -8.09 -8.75
C VAL A 238 24.56 -7.39 -7.59
N LEU A 239 24.04 -7.62 -6.38
CA LEU A 239 24.69 -7.22 -5.15
C LEU A 239 25.53 -8.37 -4.59
N VAL A 240 26.74 -8.05 -4.14
CA VAL A 240 27.62 -8.95 -3.39
C VAL A 240 28.27 -8.13 -2.29
N GLN A 241 28.17 -8.57 -1.03
CA GLN A 241 28.79 -7.91 0.13
C GLN A 241 28.47 -6.39 0.19
N GLY A 242 27.22 -6.04 -0.01
CA GLY A 242 26.76 -4.66 0.04
C GLY A 242 27.16 -3.79 -1.15
N GLN A 243 27.81 -4.33 -2.18
CA GLN A 243 28.26 -3.58 -3.35
C GLN A 243 27.63 -4.11 -4.63
N LYS A 244 27.40 -3.22 -5.60
CA LYS A 244 26.95 -3.63 -6.93
C LYS A 244 28.13 -4.19 -7.72
N LEU A 245 28.10 -5.50 -7.98
CA LEU A 245 29.12 -6.23 -8.71
C LEU A 245 29.05 -5.98 -10.22
N ILE A 246 27.86 -6.12 -10.77
CA ILE A 246 27.56 -5.95 -12.19
C ILE A 246 26.09 -5.54 -12.37
N GLU A 247 25.82 -4.93 -13.51
CA GLU A 247 24.47 -4.61 -13.97
C GLU A 247 24.43 -4.81 -15.48
N GLY A 248 23.39 -5.52 -15.98
CA GLY A 248 23.28 -5.84 -17.40
C GLY A 248 22.00 -6.61 -17.70
N ASP A 249 21.87 -7.06 -18.94
CA ASP A 249 20.79 -7.98 -19.32
C ASP A 249 21.02 -9.37 -18.70
N GLY A 250 19.94 -10.18 -18.64
CA GLY A 250 19.99 -11.52 -18.03
C GLY A 250 21.12 -12.40 -18.56
N PRO A 251 21.29 -12.54 -19.89
CA PRO A 251 22.38 -13.33 -20.47
C PRO A 251 23.78 -12.86 -20.11
N THR A 252 24.00 -11.56 -19.97
CA THR A 252 25.30 -10.99 -19.56
C THR A 252 25.61 -11.33 -18.11
N VAL A 253 24.64 -11.13 -17.23
CA VAL A 253 24.77 -11.42 -15.79
C VAL A 253 24.97 -12.92 -15.54
N GLN A 254 24.23 -13.76 -16.24
CA GLN A 254 24.32 -15.24 -16.09
C GLN A 254 25.70 -15.82 -16.47
N ARG A 255 26.43 -15.16 -17.38
CA ARG A 255 27.73 -15.62 -17.87
C ARG A 255 28.92 -15.00 -17.14
N ASP A 256 28.70 -14.02 -16.29
CA ASP A 256 29.77 -13.36 -15.56
C ASP A 256 30.35 -14.31 -14.50
N GLU A 257 31.65 -14.63 -14.65
CA GLU A 257 32.32 -15.58 -13.77
C GLU A 257 32.32 -15.13 -12.30
N ARG A 258 32.31 -13.82 -12.04
CA ARG A 258 32.25 -13.26 -10.69
C ARG A 258 30.87 -13.50 -10.06
N VAL A 259 29.81 -13.43 -10.85
CA VAL A 259 28.45 -13.75 -10.38
C VAL A 259 28.36 -15.23 -10.04
N ILE A 260 28.87 -16.10 -10.93
CA ILE A 260 28.90 -17.56 -10.71
C ILE A 260 29.68 -17.88 -9.43
N ALA A 261 30.87 -17.32 -9.26
CA ALA A 261 31.71 -17.51 -8.08
C ALA A 261 30.99 -17.07 -6.79
N ALA A 262 30.34 -15.89 -6.80
CA ALA A 262 29.60 -15.37 -5.66
C ALA A 262 28.46 -16.28 -5.22
N TYR A 263 27.80 -16.98 -6.14
CA TYR A 263 26.73 -17.94 -5.82
C TYR A 263 27.24 -19.33 -5.45
N LEU A 264 28.43 -19.70 -5.89
CA LEU A 264 29.08 -20.97 -5.51
C LEU A 264 29.80 -20.88 -4.16
N GLY A 265 29.87 -19.69 -3.55
CA GLY A 265 30.54 -19.47 -2.28
C GLY A 265 32.09 -19.56 -2.39
N GLU A 266 32.65 -19.31 -3.58
CA GLU A 266 34.07 -19.18 -3.71
C GLU A 266 34.56 -17.87 -3.06
N PRO A 267 35.61 -17.89 -2.19
CA PRO A 267 36.06 -16.71 -1.48
C PRO A 267 36.46 -15.59 -2.42
N PHE A 268 35.82 -14.44 -2.30
CA PHE A 268 36.32 -13.20 -2.91
C PHE A 268 37.38 -12.58 -2.02
N GLU A 269 38.46 -12.04 -2.60
CA GLU A 269 39.44 -11.26 -1.83
C GLU A 269 38.73 -10.09 -1.11
N GLY A 270 38.61 -10.19 0.22
CA GLY A 270 37.89 -9.20 1.07
C GLY A 270 36.60 -9.68 1.70
N GLU A 271 36.32 -11.00 1.66
CA GLU A 271 35.15 -11.54 2.32
C GLU A 271 35.15 -11.27 3.83
N PRO A 272 34.02 -10.68 4.36
CA PRO A 272 33.75 -10.82 5.77
C PRO A 272 33.55 -12.32 6.06
N GLY A 273 34.17 -12.81 7.13
CA GLY A 273 34.00 -14.20 7.54
C GLY A 273 32.50 -14.54 7.77
N GLU A 274 32.16 -15.84 7.75
CA GLU A 274 30.79 -16.30 8.02
C GLU A 274 30.17 -15.69 9.29
N ALA A 275 31.00 -15.37 10.29
CA ALA A 275 30.59 -14.69 11.51
C ALA A 275 30.15 -13.24 11.27
N GLU A 276 30.83 -12.51 10.39
CA GLU A 276 30.52 -11.12 10.04
C GLU A 276 29.27 -11.05 9.15
N ALA A 277 29.07 -12.01 8.25
CA ALA A 277 27.85 -12.15 7.45
C ALA A 277 26.62 -12.48 8.34
N ALA A 278 26.79 -13.33 9.36
CA ALA A 278 25.74 -13.62 10.33
C ALA A 278 25.42 -12.41 11.23
N GLU A 279 26.43 -11.61 11.59
CA GLU A 279 26.27 -10.37 12.34
C GLU A 279 25.54 -9.30 11.51
N VAL A 280 25.79 -9.22 10.19
CA VAL A 280 25.03 -8.39 9.25
C VAL A 280 23.56 -8.79 9.25
N ALA A 281 23.27 -10.07 9.07
CA ALA A 281 21.91 -10.58 9.01
C ALA A 281 21.16 -10.33 10.34
N ALA A 282 21.81 -10.54 11.47
CA ALA A 282 21.21 -10.28 12.78
C ALA A 282 20.99 -8.78 13.03
N ALA A 283 21.89 -7.92 12.58
CA ALA A 283 21.74 -6.48 12.68
C ALA A 283 20.64 -5.95 11.75
N GLU A 284 20.51 -6.52 10.55
CA GLU A 284 19.39 -6.24 9.63
C GLU A 284 18.05 -6.63 10.25
N GLU A 285 17.94 -7.84 10.81
CA GLU A 285 16.71 -8.33 11.45
C GLU A 285 16.31 -7.46 12.66
N ALA A 286 17.29 -7.10 13.49
CA ALA A 286 17.05 -6.23 14.64
C ALA A 286 16.64 -4.80 14.23
N ALA A 287 17.24 -4.27 13.16
CA ALA A 287 16.94 -2.94 12.65
C ALA A 287 15.57 -2.93 11.92
N ASP A 288 15.21 -4.00 11.22
CA ASP A 288 13.89 -4.16 10.61
C ASP A 288 12.79 -4.19 11.67
N ALA A 289 13.00 -4.95 12.77
CA ALA A 289 12.07 -5.01 13.88
C ALA A 289 11.92 -3.64 14.59
N ALA A 290 13.01 -2.90 14.75
CA ALA A 290 12.98 -1.56 15.33
C ALA A 290 12.26 -0.55 14.43
N ALA A 291 12.52 -0.58 13.12
CA ALA A 291 11.87 0.31 12.16
C ALA A 291 10.36 0.01 12.02
N GLU A 292 9.95 -1.24 12.22
CA GLU A 292 8.54 -1.63 12.27
C GLU A 292 7.86 -1.11 13.53
N ALA A 293 8.50 -1.22 14.68
CA ALA A 293 7.99 -0.69 15.95
C ALA A 293 7.84 0.84 15.90
N ASP A 294 8.81 1.54 15.32
CA ASP A 294 8.72 3.00 15.13
C ASP A 294 7.60 3.39 14.16
N ALA A 295 7.35 2.59 13.10
CA ALA A 295 6.27 2.84 12.17
C ALA A 295 4.88 2.60 12.79
N GLU A 296 4.73 1.62 13.69
CA GLU A 296 3.51 1.39 14.47
C GLU A 296 3.26 2.54 15.46
N THR A 297 4.29 2.99 16.17
CA THR A 297 4.16 4.11 17.12
C THR A 297 3.89 5.46 16.45
N ASP A 298 4.47 5.72 15.26
CA ASP A 298 4.15 6.91 14.46
C ASP A 298 2.69 6.87 13.96
N ALA A 299 2.16 5.70 13.60
CA ALA A 299 0.76 5.53 13.17
C ALA A 299 -0.23 5.73 14.33
N ASP A 300 0.10 5.23 15.52
CA ASP A 300 -0.70 5.44 16.73
C ASP A 300 -0.68 6.91 17.16
N ALA A 301 0.47 7.57 17.09
CA ALA A 301 0.59 8.99 17.42
C ALA A 301 -0.15 9.91 16.42
N GLU A 302 -0.23 9.54 15.13
CA GLU A 302 -1.04 10.27 14.16
C GLU A 302 -2.54 10.03 14.40
N ALA A 303 -2.95 8.83 14.79
CA ALA A 303 -4.33 8.51 15.16
C ALA A 303 -4.78 9.26 16.41
N ASP A 304 -3.91 9.35 17.43
CA ASP A 304 -4.18 10.12 18.65
C ASP A 304 -4.24 11.63 18.36
N ALA A 305 -3.36 12.17 17.51
CA ALA A 305 -3.38 13.57 17.10
C ALA A 305 -4.61 13.93 16.25
N GLU A 306 -5.12 12.99 15.44
CA GLU A 306 -6.39 13.15 14.73
C GLU A 306 -7.58 13.11 15.68
N ALA A 307 -7.56 12.23 16.70
CA ALA A 307 -8.60 12.14 17.72
C ALA A 307 -8.65 13.40 18.61
N ASP A 308 -7.51 13.97 19.01
CA ASP A 308 -7.45 15.23 19.76
C ASP A 308 -7.94 16.42 18.92
N ALA A 309 -7.64 16.45 17.61
CA ALA A 309 -8.15 17.47 16.70
C ALA A 309 -9.66 17.35 16.47
N GLU A 310 -10.22 16.11 16.51
CA GLU A 310 -11.67 15.88 16.50
C GLU A 310 -12.34 16.41 17.78
N ALA A 311 -11.76 16.14 18.93
CA ALA A 311 -12.30 16.58 20.22
C ALA A 311 -12.32 18.13 20.34
N ASP A 312 -11.27 18.79 19.87
CA ASP A 312 -11.20 20.27 19.85
C ASP A 312 -12.23 20.89 18.88
N ALA A 313 -12.46 20.23 17.71
CA ALA A 313 -13.44 20.69 16.75
C ALA A 313 -14.91 20.49 17.22
N GLU A 314 -15.19 19.41 17.96
CA GLU A 314 -16.49 19.20 18.60
C GLU A 314 -16.75 20.24 19.72
N ALA A 315 -15.74 20.59 20.49
CA ALA A 315 -15.83 21.60 21.53
C ALA A 315 -16.11 23.01 20.97
N GLU A 316 -15.52 23.38 19.83
CA GLU A 316 -15.81 24.65 19.14
C GLU A 316 -17.20 24.68 18.51
N ALA A 317 -17.72 23.54 18.01
CA ALA A 317 -19.05 23.44 17.43
C ALA A 317 -20.16 23.56 18.49
N ASP A 318 -19.94 23.01 19.70
CA ASP A 318 -20.89 23.11 20.83
C ASP A 318 -20.91 24.53 21.44
N ALA A 319 -19.76 25.21 21.46
CA ALA A 319 -19.67 26.61 21.89
C ALA A 319 -20.38 27.60 20.94
N GLY A 320 -20.49 27.25 19.63
CA GLY A 320 -21.18 28.06 18.62
C GLY A 320 -22.70 27.96 18.66
N THR A 321 -23.27 26.87 19.18
CA THR A 321 -24.73 26.66 19.28
C THR A 321 -25.34 27.24 20.54
N SER A 322 -24.57 27.41 21.60
CA SER A 322 -25.06 27.99 22.86
C SER A 322 -25.22 29.52 22.82
N GLY A 323 -24.68 30.19 21.80
CA GLY A 323 -24.78 31.63 21.61
C GLY A 323 -25.99 32.14 20.81
N ALA A 324 -26.79 31.26 20.21
CA ALA A 324 -27.88 31.64 19.31
C ALA A 324 -29.29 31.50 19.92
N GLU A 325 -29.43 31.02 21.17
CA GLU A 325 -30.76 30.86 21.84
C GLU A 325 -31.10 31.92 22.86
N ALA A 326 -30.28 32.97 23.04
CA ALA A 326 -30.51 33.99 24.11
C ALA A 326 -31.20 35.29 23.67
N ASP A 327 -31.65 35.45 22.38
CA ASP A 327 -32.21 36.74 21.91
C ASP A 327 -33.59 36.64 21.24
N ALA A 328 -34.47 35.73 21.69
CA ALA A 328 -35.84 35.66 21.16
C ALA A 328 -36.90 35.43 22.25
N GLU A 329 -36.90 36.19 23.32
CA GLU A 329 -38.06 36.31 24.23
C GLU A 329 -38.19 37.77 24.70
N SER A 330 -38.84 38.63 23.94
CA SER A 330 -39.64 39.74 24.42
C SER A 330 -40.51 40.29 23.27
N ASP A 331 -41.75 40.41 23.56
CA ASP A 331 -42.86 41.12 22.87
C ASP A 331 -43.85 40.26 22.09
N ALA A 332 -44.97 39.98 22.82
CA ALA A 332 -46.31 40.38 22.40
C ALA A 332 -47.37 39.74 23.30
N ASP A 333 -47.80 40.52 24.30
CA ASP A 333 -49.16 40.47 24.83
C ASP A 333 -50.14 41.06 23.77
N ALA A 334 -51.24 40.43 23.55
CA ALA A 334 -52.58 41.01 23.56
C ALA A 334 -53.63 40.16 22.83
N ASP A 335 -54.67 39.79 23.61
CA ASP A 335 -56.11 39.78 23.32
C ASP A 335 -56.75 38.95 22.20
N ALA A 336 -57.60 38.07 22.59
CA ALA A 336 -59.07 38.10 22.48
C ALA A 336 -59.72 36.73 22.09
N ASP A 337 -60.51 36.27 23.02
CA ASP A 337 -61.89 35.68 22.94
C ASP A 337 -62.37 34.95 21.65
N GLY A 338 -63.01 33.81 21.94
CA GLY A 338 -64.10 33.33 21.07
C GLY A 338 -64.20 31.82 20.86
N ASP A 339 -64.70 31.07 21.75
CA ASP A 339 -66.00 30.36 21.85
C ASP A 339 -66.31 29.31 20.79
N THR A 340 -66.89 28.23 21.39
CA THR A 340 -67.84 27.19 20.81
C THR A 340 -67.27 26.06 19.98
N ASP A 341 -67.30 24.87 20.51
CA ASP A 341 -68.37 23.88 20.79
C ASP A 341 -68.44 22.75 19.72
N ARG A 342 -68.52 21.55 20.26
CA ARG A 342 -69.16 20.34 19.80
C ARG A 342 -68.47 19.32 18.89
N THR A 343 -68.18 18.24 19.59
CA THR A 343 -68.77 16.88 19.38
C THR A 343 -68.61 16.26 18.01
N THR A 344 -68.12 15.06 17.89
CA THR A 344 -68.59 13.72 18.24
C THR A 344 -67.65 12.65 17.63
N ASP A 345 -67.29 11.72 18.45
CA ASP A 345 -67.00 10.31 18.12
C ASP A 345 -68.30 9.60 17.73
N PRO A 346 -68.44 8.38 17.27
CA PRO A 346 -67.51 7.24 17.18
C PRO A 346 -67.76 6.24 16.01
N THR A 347 -67.02 5.14 16.12
CA THR A 347 -67.42 3.75 15.72
C THR A 347 -67.37 3.39 14.23
N THR A 348 -66.94 2.26 13.77
CA THR A 348 -67.10 0.85 14.16
C THR A 348 -66.59 -0.04 13.03
N THR A 349 -65.91 -1.12 13.44
CA THR A 349 -66.00 -2.50 12.91
C THR A 349 -65.62 -2.77 11.43
N ALA A 350 -64.87 -3.74 11.18
CA ALA A 350 -64.78 -5.18 11.40
C ALA A 350 -64.63 -5.94 10.07
N GLU A 351 -63.96 -7.02 10.22
CA GLU A 351 -64.04 -8.34 9.56
C GLU A 351 -63.59 -8.47 8.09
N ALA A 352 -62.94 -9.45 7.71
CA ALA A 352 -62.59 -10.81 8.08
C ALA A 352 -62.38 -11.59 6.78
N SER A 353 -61.67 -12.67 6.94
CA SER A 353 -61.78 -13.91 6.17
C SER A 353 -61.17 -13.89 4.77
N GLY A 354 -60.41 -14.81 4.32
CA GLY A 354 -60.19 -16.20 4.65
C GLY A 354 -59.47 -16.88 3.50
N ALA A 355 -58.67 -17.76 3.88
CA ALA A 355 -58.63 -19.18 3.59
C ALA A 355 -57.96 -19.68 2.28
N LYS A 356 -56.95 -20.50 2.54
CA LYS A 356 -56.79 -21.91 2.08
C LYS A 356 -56.40 -22.23 0.62
N GLY A 357 -55.42 -23.09 0.61
CA GLY A 357 -55.33 -24.27 -0.27
C GLY A 357 -53.89 -24.42 -0.84
N SER A 358 -53.01 -25.23 -0.28
CA SER A 358 -52.86 -26.69 -0.36
C SER A 358 -52.34 -27.14 -1.74
N GLY A 359 -51.24 -27.82 -1.68
CA GLY A 359 -51.09 -29.04 -2.41
C GLY A 359 -49.84 -29.17 -3.28
N LYS A 360 -48.96 -30.00 -2.77
CA LYS A 360 -48.37 -31.24 -3.31
C LYS A 360 -47.29 -31.15 -4.39
N GLU A 361 -46.11 -31.62 -4.02
CA GLU A 361 -45.47 -32.91 -4.43
C GLU A 361 -45.31 -33.10 -5.94
N ASN A 362 -44.10 -33.30 -6.44
CA ASN A 362 -43.33 -34.54 -6.57
C ASN A 362 -42.16 -34.38 -7.54
N ASP A 363 -41.04 -35.00 -7.13
CA ASP A 363 -40.12 -35.84 -7.87
C ASP A 363 -39.68 -35.51 -9.33
N SER A 364 -38.44 -35.32 -9.52
CA SER A 364 -37.43 -36.21 -10.12
C SER A 364 -36.04 -35.62 -10.01
#